data_95cead3dfcfa8a87ca9605ac831943b8
#
_entry.id   95cead3dfcfa8a87ca9605ac831943b8
#
_cell.length_a   1.000
_cell.length_b   1.000
_cell.length_c   1.000
_cell.angle_alpha   90.00
_cell.angle_beta   90.00
_cell.angle_gamma   90.00
#
_symmetry.space_group_name_H-M   'P 1'
#
loop_
_entity.id
_entity.type
_entity.pdbx_description
1 polymer ?
#
loop_
_entity_poly.entity_id
_entity_poly.type
_entity_poly.pdbx_seq_one_letter_code
_entity_poly.pdbx_strand_id
1 'polypeptide(L)'
;MYVYILGGFLGSGKTTLLMKFASMYTKRGLKTALLVNESGEIGVDGATLKAEGYDAVELPNGCICCSLSGTLQSALRNIVNDIDPDIIIIEPTGLALPHKVKELVRVAMIGEEATYIVGVADVQRFEDLIKKKEQFFSMQMNSADFILINKCDIAKIGQVEEVTAWLNAKYPDKPVVPISAMTGKNMDKVYEM
;
A
#
# COMPACT_ATOMS: atom_id res chain seq x y z
N MET A 1 -3.60 -2.89 -17.26
CA MET A 1 -3.99 -2.71 -15.84
C MET A 1 -2.84 -3.07 -14.92
N TYR A 2 -2.55 -2.23 -13.91
CA TYR A 2 -1.52 -2.46 -12.90
C TYR A 2 -2.15 -2.60 -11.51
N VAL A 3 -1.53 -3.42 -10.65
CA VAL A 3 -1.99 -3.64 -9.27
C VAL A 3 -0.91 -3.20 -8.29
N TYR A 4 -1.27 -2.35 -7.31
CA TYR A 4 -0.39 -1.93 -6.23
C TYR A 4 -0.88 -2.48 -4.89
N ILE A 5 -0.01 -3.12 -4.13
CA ILE A 5 -0.30 -3.68 -2.80
C ILE A 5 0.51 -2.89 -1.77
N LEU A 6 -0.18 -2.24 -0.83
CA LEU A 6 0.47 -1.44 0.21
C LEU A 6 0.83 -2.33 1.42
N GLY A 7 2.10 -2.63 1.60
CA GLY A 7 2.62 -3.33 2.76
C GLY A 7 3.16 -2.37 3.81
N GLY A 8 3.06 -2.73 5.09
CA GLY A 8 3.59 -1.92 6.18
C GLY A 8 2.75 -2.00 7.44
N PHE A 9 3.33 -1.56 8.56
CA PHE A 9 2.68 -1.63 9.87
C PHE A 9 1.44 -0.75 9.99
N LEU A 10 0.59 -1.09 10.96
CA LEU A 10 -0.53 -0.26 11.38
C LEU A 10 -0.06 1.16 11.74
N GLY A 11 -0.76 2.17 11.22
CA GLY A 11 -0.43 3.58 11.43
C GLY A 11 0.76 4.10 10.61
N SER A 12 1.35 3.34 9.69
CA SER A 12 2.42 3.83 8.80
C SER A 12 1.93 4.82 7.73
N GLY A 13 0.61 5.01 7.62
CA GLY A 13 -0.02 5.93 6.68
C GLY A 13 -0.39 5.30 5.33
N LYS A 14 -0.63 3.97 5.28
CA LYS A 14 -1.06 3.27 4.06
C LYS A 14 -2.36 3.85 3.49
N THR A 15 -3.36 4.06 4.33
CA THR A 15 -4.66 4.63 3.90
C THR A 15 -4.49 6.04 3.31
N THR A 16 -3.68 6.90 3.96
CA THR A 16 -3.37 8.23 3.41
C THR A 16 -2.63 8.14 2.08
N LEU A 17 -1.71 7.19 1.95
CA LEU A 17 -0.96 6.94 0.73
C LEU A 17 -1.87 6.39 -0.38
N LEU A 18 -2.77 5.47 -0.05
CA LEU A 18 -3.78 4.94 -0.97
C LEU A 18 -4.59 6.08 -1.59
N MET A 19 -5.09 7.00 -0.76
CA MET A 19 -5.84 8.18 -1.23
C MET A 19 -5.01 9.09 -2.13
N LYS A 20 -3.73 9.30 -1.78
CA LYS A 20 -2.82 10.08 -2.62
C LYS A 20 -2.55 9.42 -3.97
N PHE A 21 -2.34 8.12 -4.01
CA PHE A 21 -2.19 7.37 -5.25
C PHE A 21 -3.46 7.45 -6.09
N ALA A 22 -4.63 7.20 -5.49
CA ALA A 22 -5.91 7.30 -6.17
C ALA A 22 -6.08 8.69 -6.82
N SER A 23 -5.91 9.75 -6.06
CA SER A 23 -5.99 11.13 -6.57
C SER A 23 -4.97 11.40 -7.68
N MET A 24 -3.75 10.88 -7.54
CA MET A 24 -2.68 11.08 -8.50
C MET A 24 -2.96 10.42 -9.85
N TYR A 25 -3.46 9.18 -9.84
CA TYR A 25 -3.81 8.44 -11.06
C TYR A 25 -5.08 8.97 -11.71
N THR A 26 -6.12 9.24 -10.94
CA THR A 26 -7.40 9.79 -11.44
C THR A 26 -7.22 11.16 -12.09
N LYS A 27 -6.37 12.04 -11.54
CA LYS A 27 -6.03 13.33 -12.14
C LYS A 27 -5.33 13.21 -13.50
N ARG A 28 -4.76 12.05 -13.80
CA ARG A 28 -4.14 11.72 -15.09
C ARG A 28 -5.09 11.00 -16.04
N GLY A 29 -6.37 10.89 -15.68
CA GLY A 29 -7.40 10.26 -16.48
C GLY A 29 -7.42 8.73 -16.40
N LEU A 30 -6.67 8.12 -15.45
CA LEU A 30 -6.65 6.67 -15.27
C LEU A 30 -7.80 6.25 -14.36
N LYS A 31 -8.57 5.25 -14.78
CA LYS A 31 -9.60 4.62 -13.96
C LYS A 31 -8.94 3.87 -12.80
N THR A 32 -9.22 4.26 -11.58
CA THR A 32 -8.58 3.71 -10.39
C THR A 32 -9.60 3.09 -9.45
N ALA A 33 -9.43 1.80 -9.18
CA ALA A 33 -10.23 1.07 -8.20
C ALA A 33 -9.43 0.87 -6.91
N LEU A 34 -10.10 1.01 -5.76
CA LEU A 34 -9.53 0.86 -4.43
C LEU A 34 -10.13 -0.34 -3.74
N LEU A 35 -9.28 -1.18 -3.20
CA LEU A 35 -9.68 -2.33 -2.40
C LEU A 35 -9.13 -2.17 -0.98
N VAL A 36 -9.99 -1.81 -0.05
CA VAL A 36 -9.65 -1.57 1.35
C VAL A 36 -10.24 -2.63 2.26
N ASN A 37 -9.52 -2.97 3.32
CA ASN A 37 -10.04 -3.86 4.34
C ASN A 37 -10.74 -3.04 5.44
N GLU A 38 -11.94 -3.46 5.85
CA GLU A 38 -12.83 -2.80 6.80
C GLU A 38 -12.26 -2.58 8.23
N SER A 39 -11.07 -3.10 8.53
CA SER A 39 -10.43 -3.01 9.85
C SER A 39 -9.53 -1.78 10.04
N GLY A 40 -9.61 -0.76 9.19
CA GLY A 40 -8.81 0.46 9.32
C GLY A 40 -9.26 1.34 10.50
N GLU A 41 -8.33 1.69 11.40
CA GLU A 41 -8.58 2.53 12.59
C GLU A 41 -8.99 3.98 12.28
N ILE A 42 -9.12 4.35 11.03
CA ILE A 42 -9.55 5.69 10.62
C ILE A 42 -10.68 5.49 9.61
N GLY A 43 -11.88 5.90 9.98
CA GLY A 43 -13.14 5.82 9.26
C GLY A 43 -13.18 6.34 7.81
N VAL A 44 -12.26 5.86 7.00
CA VAL A 44 -12.37 5.92 5.55
C VAL A 44 -13.04 4.60 5.16
N ASP A 45 -14.34 4.56 5.29
CA ASP A 45 -15.18 3.50 4.76
C ASP A 45 -15.33 3.67 3.24
N GLY A 46 -15.66 2.61 2.51
CA GLY A 46 -15.87 2.69 1.09
C GLY A 46 -16.97 3.67 0.68
N ALA A 47 -17.89 4.00 1.61
CA ALA A 47 -18.90 5.03 1.41
C ALA A 47 -18.27 6.43 1.33
N THR A 48 -17.30 6.73 2.17
CA THR A 48 -16.53 7.99 2.13
C THR A 48 -15.70 8.07 0.84
N LEU A 49 -15.04 6.98 0.44
CA LEU A 49 -14.28 6.92 -0.81
C LEU A 49 -15.17 7.12 -2.05
N LYS A 50 -16.35 6.50 -2.06
CA LYS A 50 -17.35 6.70 -3.13
C LYS A 50 -17.88 8.13 -3.16
N ALA A 51 -18.09 8.75 -1.99
CA ALA A 51 -18.50 10.15 -1.89
C ALA A 51 -17.44 11.12 -2.45
N GLU A 52 -16.16 10.75 -2.39
CA GLU A 52 -15.05 11.48 -3.02
C GLU A 52 -14.85 11.16 -4.51
N GLY A 53 -15.70 10.30 -5.08
CA GLY A 53 -15.69 9.96 -6.51
C GLY A 53 -14.73 8.83 -6.91
N TYR A 54 -14.30 8.01 -5.94
CA TYR A 54 -13.49 6.83 -6.23
C TYR A 54 -14.32 5.55 -6.30
N ASP A 55 -13.99 4.66 -7.22
CA ASP A 55 -14.55 3.32 -7.29
C ASP A 55 -13.92 2.45 -6.20
N ALA A 56 -14.48 2.52 -4.99
CA ALA A 56 -13.99 1.78 -3.83
C ALA A 56 -14.86 0.56 -3.52
N VAL A 57 -14.20 -0.58 -3.32
CA VAL A 57 -14.81 -1.84 -2.89
C VAL A 57 -14.23 -2.21 -1.52
N GLU A 58 -15.12 -2.38 -0.54
CA GLU A 58 -14.77 -2.89 0.78
C GLU A 58 -14.74 -4.41 0.79
N LEU A 59 -13.70 -4.97 1.42
CA LEU A 59 -13.69 -6.40 1.74
C LEU A 59 -14.43 -6.62 3.06
N PRO A 60 -15.42 -7.52 3.11
CA PRO A 60 -16.12 -7.84 4.34
C PRO A 60 -15.17 -8.36 5.42
N ASN A 61 -15.48 -8.04 6.68
CA ASN A 61 -14.70 -8.36 7.88
C ASN A 61 -14.15 -9.79 7.93
N GLY A 62 -12.85 -9.93 8.05
CA GLY A 62 -12.16 -11.20 8.26
C GLY A 62 -10.67 -11.12 7.92
N CYS A 63 -9.83 -11.82 8.66
CA CYS A 63 -8.39 -11.88 8.37
C CYS A 63 -8.13 -12.45 6.97
N ILE A 64 -7.40 -11.71 6.14
CA ILE A 64 -6.91 -12.12 4.80
C ILE A 64 -6.21 -13.51 4.83
N CYS A 65 -5.86 -14.01 6.02
CA CYS A 65 -5.05 -15.22 6.16
C CYS A 65 -5.80 -16.56 6.11
N CYS A 66 -7.09 -16.64 6.44
CA CYS A 66 -7.73 -17.95 6.65
C CYS A 66 -9.08 -18.22 5.94
N SER A 67 -9.85 -17.20 5.56
CA SER A 67 -11.15 -17.42 4.90
C SER A 67 -11.38 -16.59 3.64
N LEU A 68 -10.44 -15.73 3.27
CA LEU A 68 -10.62 -14.65 2.29
C LEU A 68 -10.01 -14.90 0.90
N SER A 69 -9.36 -16.04 0.65
CA SER A 69 -8.82 -16.31 -0.69
C SER A 69 -9.92 -16.24 -1.75
N GLY A 70 -11.06 -16.86 -1.51
CA GLY A 70 -12.24 -16.79 -2.41
C GLY A 70 -12.84 -15.39 -2.48
N THR A 71 -12.91 -14.68 -1.36
CA THR A 71 -13.54 -13.34 -1.29
C THR A 71 -12.69 -12.28 -2.00
N LEU A 72 -11.37 -12.26 -1.79
CA LEU A 72 -10.47 -11.33 -2.49
C LEU A 72 -10.46 -11.58 -3.99
N GLN A 73 -10.36 -12.84 -4.41
CA GLN A 73 -10.38 -13.21 -5.82
C GLN A 73 -11.70 -12.82 -6.51
N SER A 74 -12.84 -13.07 -5.83
CA SER A 74 -14.15 -12.69 -6.35
C SER A 74 -14.27 -11.16 -6.43
N ALA A 75 -13.83 -10.43 -5.40
CA ALA A 75 -13.84 -8.97 -5.40
C ALA A 75 -13.00 -8.39 -6.54
N LEU A 76 -11.80 -8.93 -6.77
CA LEU A 76 -10.93 -8.51 -7.87
C LEU A 76 -11.56 -8.75 -9.23
N ARG A 77 -12.19 -9.93 -9.45
CA ARG A 77 -12.89 -10.23 -10.71
C ARG A 77 -14.08 -9.31 -10.93
N ASN A 78 -14.86 -9.03 -9.89
CA ASN A 78 -15.98 -8.10 -9.97
C ASN A 78 -15.49 -6.68 -10.31
N ILE A 79 -14.44 -6.22 -9.66
CA ILE A 79 -13.81 -4.91 -9.97
C ILE A 79 -13.43 -4.82 -11.44
N VAL A 80 -12.77 -5.85 -11.98
CA VAL A 80 -12.35 -5.86 -13.39
C VAL A 80 -13.58 -5.90 -14.32
N ASN A 81 -14.58 -6.72 -14.03
CA ASN A 81 -15.76 -6.85 -14.88
C ASN A 81 -16.65 -5.61 -14.84
N ASP A 82 -16.83 -4.99 -13.68
CA ASP A 82 -17.79 -3.90 -13.48
C ASP A 82 -17.18 -2.51 -13.75
N ILE A 83 -15.87 -2.35 -13.48
CA ILE A 83 -15.17 -1.05 -13.54
C ILE A 83 -14.24 -0.98 -14.73
N ASP A 84 -13.57 -2.08 -15.12
CA ASP A 84 -12.49 -2.13 -16.11
C ASP A 84 -11.41 -1.07 -15.81
N PRO A 85 -10.69 -1.19 -14.67
CA PRO A 85 -9.77 -0.17 -14.19
C PRO A 85 -8.40 -0.26 -14.89
N ASP A 86 -7.71 0.88 -15.00
CA ASP A 86 -6.30 0.94 -15.38
C ASP A 86 -5.39 0.58 -14.18
N ILE A 87 -5.84 0.94 -12.97
CA ILE A 87 -5.09 0.78 -11.71
C ILE A 87 -5.99 0.17 -10.64
N ILE A 88 -5.49 -0.83 -9.93
CA ILE A 88 -6.08 -1.32 -8.68
C ILE A 88 -5.08 -1.08 -7.54
N ILE A 89 -5.53 -0.46 -6.45
CA ILE A 89 -4.70 -0.26 -5.25
C ILE A 89 -5.33 -1.04 -4.11
N ILE A 90 -4.55 -1.94 -3.51
CA ILE A 90 -4.99 -2.83 -2.43
C ILE A 90 -4.31 -2.40 -1.12
N GLU A 91 -5.11 -2.07 -0.11
CA GLU A 91 -4.65 -1.92 1.27
C GLU A 91 -5.09 -3.12 2.09
N PRO A 92 -4.23 -4.12 2.31
CA PRO A 92 -4.51 -5.20 3.24
C PRO A 92 -4.35 -4.72 4.69
N THR A 93 -4.80 -5.54 5.65
CA THR A 93 -4.55 -5.26 7.07
C THR A 93 -3.06 -5.11 7.36
N GLY A 94 -2.69 -4.30 8.36
CA GLY A 94 -1.29 -4.09 8.74
C GLY A 94 -0.55 -5.35 9.25
N LEU A 95 -1.26 -6.46 9.44
CA LEU A 95 -0.70 -7.77 9.80
C LEU A 95 -0.58 -8.72 8.60
N ALA A 96 -1.22 -8.41 7.48
CA ALA A 96 -1.13 -9.24 6.29
C ALA A 96 0.27 -9.16 5.67
N LEU A 97 0.74 -10.30 5.18
CA LEU A 97 2.01 -10.36 4.45
C LEU A 97 1.77 -10.02 2.97
N PRO A 98 2.38 -8.95 2.43
CA PRO A 98 2.08 -8.46 1.09
C PRO A 98 2.31 -9.51 -0.01
N HIS A 99 3.32 -10.38 0.14
CA HIS A 99 3.57 -11.46 -0.83
C HIS A 99 2.40 -12.45 -0.91
N LYS A 100 1.71 -12.72 0.21
CA LYS A 100 0.50 -13.56 0.20
C LYS A 100 -0.64 -12.93 -0.58
N VAL A 101 -0.80 -11.61 -0.44
CA VAL A 101 -1.79 -10.87 -1.22
C VAL A 101 -1.42 -10.91 -2.72
N LYS A 102 -0.14 -10.74 -3.07
CA LYS A 102 0.35 -10.86 -4.47
C LYS A 102 0.08 -12.24 -5.06
N GLU A 103 0.26 -13.32 -4.27
CA GLU A 103 -0.11 -14.67 -4.68
C GLU A 103 -1.61 -14.78 -4.99
N LEU A 104 -2.48 -14.19 -4.15
CA LEU A 104 -3.94 -14.21 -4.35
C LEU A 104 -4.37 -13.40 -5.58
N VAL A 105 -3.73 -12.25 -5.86
CA VAL A 105 -3.94 -11.48 -7.08
C VAL A 105 -3.62 -12.35 -8.30
N ARG A 106 -2.45 -13.01 -8.32
CA ARG A 106 -2.05 -13.88 -9.43
C ARG A 106 -3.06 -15.02 -9.65
N VAL A 107 -3.57 -15.65 -8.58
CA VAL A 107 -4.55 -16.74 -8.67
C VAL A 107 -5.92 -16.22 -9.11
N ALA A 108 -6.23 -14.96 -8.90
CA ALA A 108 -7.47 -14.36 -9.40
C ALA A 108 -7.55 -14.30 -10.94
N MET A 109 -6.40 -14.34 -11.63
CA MET A 109 -6.30 -14.35 -13.10
C MET A 109 -7.08 -13.19 -13.73
N ILE A 110 -6.84 -11.97 -13.23
CA ILE A 110 -7.56 -10.76 -13.66
C ILE A 110 -6.92 -10.06 -14.87
N GLY A 111 -5.85 -10.61 -15.43
CA GLY A 111 -5.20 -10.07 -16.62
C GLY A 111 -4.33 -8.84 -16.37
N GLU A 112 -3.78 -8.70 -15.16
CA GLU A 112 -2.87 -7.62 -14.82
C GLU A 112 -1.54 -7.71 -15.59
N GLU A 113 -1.00 -6.55 -16.01
CA GLU A 113 0.32 -6.45 -16.65
C GLU A 113 1.43 -6.64 -15.62
N ALA A 114 1.26 -6.04 -14.44
CA ALA A 114 2.17 -6.22 -13.32
C ALA A 114 1.49 -5.98 -11.99
N THR A 115 2.02 -6.63 -10.93
CA THR A 115 1.63 -6.41 -9.54
C THR A 115 2.84 -5.96 -8.73
N TYR A 116 2.78 -4.76 -8.16
CA TYR A 116 3.84 -4.17 -7.35
C TYR A 116 3.47 -4.18 -5.87
N ILE A 117 4.45 -4.50 -5.04
CA ILE A 117 4.35 -4.37 -3.58
C ILE A 117 5.09 -3.11 -3.15
N VAL A 118 4.38 -2.19 -2.52
CA VAL A 118 4.91 -0.94 -1.99
C VAL A 118 5.11 -1.09 -0.48
N GLY A 119 6.36 -1.17 -0.05
CA GLY A 119 6.69 -1.17 1.38
C GLY A 119 6.56 0.22 1.97
N VAL A 120 5.80 0.38 3.07
CA VAL A 120 5.60 1.68 3.73
C VAL A 120 6.18 1.64 5.14
N ALA A 121 7.28 2.38 5.34
CA ALA A 121 7.95 2.56 6.62
C ALA A 121 7.58 3.93 7.24
N ASP A 122 7.23 3.95 8.52
CA ASP A 122 6.98 5.18 9.27
C ASP A 122 8.29 5.69 9.87
N VAL A 123 8.77 6.85 9.43
CA VAL A 123 10.04 7.41 9.89
C VAL A 123 10.07 7.63 11.41
N GLN A 124 8.96 8.07 12.01
CA GLN A 124 8.93 8.37 13.46
C GLN A 124 8.99 7.12 14.34
N ARG A 125 8.33 6.05 13.90
CA ARG A 125 8.22 4.79 14.65
C ARG A 125 9.27 3.76 14.27
N PHE A 126 10.14 4.09 13.31
CA PHE A 126 11.09 3.16 12.71
C PHE A 126 12.01 2.51 13.74
N GLU A 127 12.69 3.32 14.57
CA GLU A 127 13.64 2.83 15.57
C GLU A 127 13.00 1.87 16.59
N ASP A 128 11.84 2.26 17.13
CA ASP A 128 11.07 1.42 18.05
C ASP A 128 10.60 0.13 17.40
N LEU A 129 10.21 0.21 16.14
CA LEU A 129 9.73 -0.93 15.38
C LEU A 129 10.85 -1.93 15.12
N ILE A 130 12.03 -1.46 14.72
CA ILE A 130 13.20 -2.31 14.49
C ILE A 130 13.64 -2.96 15.80
N LYS A 131 13.71 -2.20 16.90
CA LYS A 131 14.08 -2.77 18.21
C LYS A 131 13.13 -3.86 18.69
N LYS A 132 11.84 -3.74 18.43
CA LYS A 132 10.81 -4.63 19.00
C LYS A 132 10.30 -5.70 18.04
N LYS A 133 10.32 -5.45 16.73
CA LYS A 133 9.64 -6.28 15.72
C LYS A 133 10.39 -6.34 14.38
N GLU A 134 11.73 -6.31 14.40
CA GLU A 134 12.54 -6.29 13.17
C GLU A 134 12.21 -7.45 12.22
N GLN A 135 12.01 -8.65 12.76
CA GLN A 135 11.68 -9.81 11.93
C GLN A 135 10.38 -9.60 11.14
N PHE A 136 9.33 -9.11 11.81
CA PHE A 136 8.05 -8.86 11.15
C PHE A 136 8.15 -7.69 10.16
N PHE A 137 8.89 -6.62 10.49
CA PHE A 137 9.19 -5.54 9.56
C PHE A 137 9.90 -6.08 8.31
N SER A 138 10.90 -6.93 8.49
CA SER A 138 11.62 -7.55 7.38
C SER A 138 10.70 -8.42 6.52
N MET A 139 9.78 -9.18 7.11
CA MET A 139 8.79 -9.96 6.35
C MET A 139 7.89 -9.08 5.47
N GLN A 140 7.57 -7.87 5.92
CA GLN A 140 6.81 -6.90 5.13
C GLN A 140 7.64 -6.31 3.98
N MET A 141 8.92 -5.96 4.23
CA MET A 141 9.77 -5.25 3.28
C MET A 141 10.49 -6.17 2.30
N ASN A 142 10.77 -7.43 2.66
CA ASN A 142 11.49 -8.36 1.80
C ASN A 142 10.80 -8.58 0.44
N SER A 143 9.48 -8.57 0.42
CA SER A 143 8.68 -8.75 -0.79
C SER A 143 8.35 -7.45 -1.51
N ALA A 144 8.71 -6.29 -0.96
CA ALA A 144 8.45 -5.01 -1.60
C ALA A 144 9.29 -4.84 -2.87
N ASP A 145 8.70 -4.29 -3.90
CA ASP A 145 9.40 -3.91 -5.12
C ASP A 145 10.13 -2.57 -4.93
N PHE A 146 9.58 -1.67 -4.10
CA PHE A 146 10.22 -0.44 -3.61
C PHE A 146 9.69 -0.06 -2.22
N ILE A 147 10.44 0.78 -1.49
CA ILE A 147 10.12 1.16 -0.12
C ILE A 147 9.95 2.67 -0.01
N LEU A 148 8.83 3.09 0.59
CA LEU A 148 8.53 4.49 0.88
C LEU A 148 8.74 4.76 2.37
N ILE A 149 9.58 5.74 2.69
CA ILE A 149 9.72 6.27 4.05
C ILE A 149 8.68 7.38 4.20
N ASN A 150 7.59 7.11 4.87
CA ASN A 150 6.49 8.06 5.03
C ASN A 150 6.62 8.91 6.30
N LYS A 151 5.88 10.01 6.33
CA LYS A 151 5.81 11.01 7.41
C LYS A 151 7.09 11.84 7.57
N CYS A 152 7.83 12.05 6.45
CA CYS A 152 9.05 12.85 6.46
C CYS A 152 8.82 14.33 6.77
N ASP A 153 7.57 14.80 6.72
CA ASP A 153 7.16 16.16 7.10
C ASP A 153 7.26 16.45 8.60
N ILE A 154 7.17 15.40 9.42
CA ILE A 154 7.22 15.48 10.88
C ILE A 154 8.41 14.73 11.48
N ALA A 155 9.38 14.37 10.66
CA ALA A 155 10.60 13.70 11.09
C ALA A 155 11.52 14.66 11.85
N LYS A 156 12.31 14.13 12.79
CA LYS A 156 13.38 14.87 13.44
C LYS A 156 14.53 15.10 12.46
N ILE A 157 15.36 16.12 12.74
CA ILE A 157 16.58 16.40 11.97
C ILE A 157 17.47 15.15 11.95
N GLY A 158 17.93 14.75 10.76
CA GLY A 158 18.79 13.56 10.56
C GLY A 158 18.06 12.21 10.53
N GLN A 159 16.81 12.15 11.01
CA GLN A 159 16.09 10.89 11.13
C GLN A 159 15.75 10.23 9.78
N VAL A 160 15.43 11.04 8.77
CA VAL A 160 15.14 10.54 7.41
C VAL A 160 16.39 9.91 6.80
N GLU A 161 17.53 10.57 6.96
CA GLU A 161 18.84 10.12 6.47
C GLU A 161 19.26 8.80 7.13
N GLU A 162 19.10 8.69 8.45
CA GLU A 162 19.40 7.48 9.22
C GLU A 162 18.54 6.29 8.76
N VAL A 163 17.23 6.49 8.63
CA VAL A 163 16.29 5.44 8.17
C VAL A 163 16.59 5.05 6.73
N THR A 164 16.90 6.03 5.87
CA THR A 164 17.26 5.78 4.47
C THR A 164 18.55 4.96 4.38
N ALA A 165 19.58 5.33 5.15
CA ALA A 165 20.85 4.60 5.17
C ALA A 165 20.68 3.15 5.65
N TRP A 166 19.87 2.94 6.70
CA TRP A 166 19.58 1.60 7.22
C TRP A 166 18.84 0.73 6.18
N LEU A 167 17.81 1.29 5.52
CA LEU A 167 17.04 0.58 4.51
C LEU A 167 17.87 0.25 3.27
N ASN A 168 18.69 1.18 2.78
CA ASN A 168 19.59 0.95 1.65
C ASN A 168 20.65 -0.12 1.96
N ALA A 169 21.18 -0.15 3.19
CA ALA A 169 22.13 -1.17 3.61
C ALA A 169 21.47 -2.57 3.69
N LYS A 170 20.22 -2.64 4.14
CA LYS A 170 19.50 -3.91 4.29
C LYS A 170 18.86 -4.41 3.00
N TYR A 171 18.45 -3.50 2.11
CA TYR A 171 17.75 -3.79 0.86
C TYR A 171 18.42 -3.04 -0.31
N PRO A 172 19.66 -3.38 -0.67
CA PRO A 172 20.43 -2.61 -1.65
C PRO A 172 19.82 -2.59 -3.06
N ASP A 173 19.04 -3.61 -3.41
CA ASP A 173 18.42 -3.75 -4.72
C ASP A 173 17.02 -3.09 -4.81
N LYS A 174 16.55 -2.46 -3.73
CA LYS A 174 15.22 -1.83 -3.70
C LYS A 174 15.35 -0.30 -3.69
N PRO A 175 14.64 0.39 -4.59
CA PRO A 175 14.52 1.84 -4.49
C PRO A 175 13.89 2.24 -3.15
N VAL A 176 14.50 3.21 -2.46
CA VAL A 176 14.00 3.77 -1.19
C VAL A 176 13.74 5.25 -1.38
N VAL A 177 12.49 5.68 -1.19
CA VAL A 177 12.07 7.07 -1.43
C VAL A 177 11.44 7.68 -0.17
N PRO A 178 12.04 8.74 0.40
CA PRO A 178 11.42 9.52 1.47
C PRO A 178 10.25 10.36 0.92
N ILE A 179 9.07 10.22 1.55
CA ILE A 179 7.84 10.89 1.15
C ILE A 179 7.10 11.50 2.34
N SER A 180 6.13 12.34 2.05
CA SER A 180 5.01 12.64 2.95
C SER A 180 3.69 12.43 2.20
N ALA A 181 2.95 11.39 2.55
CA ALA A 181 1.62 11.18 2.02
C ALA A 181 0.67 12.32 2.41
N MET A 182 0.86 12.94 3.57
CA MET A 182 0.04 14.05 4.04
C MET A 182 0.24 15.30 3.17
N THR A 183 1.47 15.74 2.98
CA THR A 183 1.78 16.99 2.25
C THR A 183 1.94 16.80 0.75
N GLY A 184 2.13 15.57 0.28
CA GLY A 184 2.43 15.24 -1.12
C GLY A 184 3.91 15.37 -1.49
N LYS A 185 4.81 15.61 -0.51
CA LYS A 185 6.25 15.73 -0.78
C LYS A 185 6.80 14.46 -1.44
N ASN A 186 7.50 14.61 -2.56
CA ASN A 186 8.13 13.55 -3.36
C ASN A 186 7.17 12.49 -3.94
N MET A 187 5.86 12.75 -3.99
CA MET A 187 4.90 11.81 -4.58
C MET A 187 5.03 11.73 -6.11
N ASP A 188 5.52 12.79 -6.75
CA ASP A 188 5.88 12.81 -8.17
C ASP A 188 6.96 11.77 -8.52
N LYS A 189 8.00 11.65 -7.69
CA LYS A 189 9.06 10.64 -7.86
C LYS A 189 8.54 9.21 -7.80
N VAL A 190 7.53 8.97 -6.97
CA VAL A 190 6.92 7.64 -6.84
C VAL A 190 6.12 7.27 -8.08
N TYR A 191 5.54 8.25 -8.76
CA TYR A 191 4.81 8.03 -10.00
C TYR A 191 5.74 7.64 -11.17
N GLU A 192 6.98 8.13 -11.16
CA GLU A 192 7.96 7.88 -12.22
C GLU A 192 8.69 6.52 -12.07
N MET A 193 8.44 5.79 -10.96
CA MET A 193 9.01 4.47 -10.69
C MET A 193 8.20 3.35 -11.34
#